data_76ae8c16a313624f67f75825fe298ab4
#
_entry.id   76ae8c16a313624f67f75825fe298ab4
#
_cell.length_a   1.000
_cell.length_b   1.000
_cell.length_c   1.000
_cell.angle_alpha   90.00
_cell.angle_beta   90.00
_cell.angle_gamma   90.00
#
_symmetry.space_group_name_H-M   'P 1'
#
loop_
_entity.id
_entity.type
_entity.pdbx_description
1 polymer ?
#
loop_
_entity_poly.entity_id
_entity_poly.type
_entity_poly.pdbx_seq_one_letter_code
_entity_poly.pdbx_strand_id
1 'polypeptide(L)'
;MPYKVGVTTGLYSIARSEELATTVRKIGFALTRGTSAIEVAGDVPHEVTQTDGKEIRYIAEKQGLEILFHGSLTIPMCMPERGEYRDAQDHMQKSMRSAIFSGAKYVDFHACLNIWLELMTYAGRKLTMVFCDHEGNFISKILKENEKLREWFIKERWDDYVRDILSADEMERASASTTVEAENFRRQETEKTLRKYLQKQDLIEEEIDHIIDNMLTAGILRLPQGFKKSPKYSNIKVNVEKLMDEIRFRTSKRHAEISQENYQKAIRDKLKKGGIWRSEELRGVIGVIDGYHIMAHHLFYTKDKMWMKMAEIYKDVLNEYKIDYNNDGWLYEAWHEAERKNDRRFKEFFYAVVGGKFLQGHLERLDKWINDVLIGKEIAKMSDPKERDDLTKIAKNIKFAIEIPDARDPTHAGLFLLWHPKQIYAAVKVIRESMKNDRTWLLEDWEHLATQGLDPVKEFEKLVKIAPDMGEITLSVHANAPNPMHAHEPLELGDIRVYKLLYYMRQTGFGKKTKSYIIYERGGAKDPYQKAVAVLRLAVKSLEKDIHPNELPEEYFGMKGPVAGDIERQKQIISDHAQDPLKDLMEMSEEDWTMLSQAAMKKGKKPEQWKRAEFR
;
A
#
# COMPACT_ATOMS: atom_id res chain seq x y z
N MET A 1 -28.17 13.66 17.67
CA MET A 1 -27.91 12.31 17.12
C MET A 1 -26.43 12.16 16.92
N PRO A 2 -25.84 11.06 17.38
CA PRO A 2 -24.40 10.80 17.23
C PRO A 2 -24.04 10.44 15.77
N TYR A 3 -25.02 10.06 14.96
CA TYR A 3 -24.83 9.67 13.57
C TYR A 3 -25.43 10.66 12.60
N LYS A 4 -24.72 10.89 11.49
CA LYS A 4 -25.22 11.58 10.29
C LYS A 4 -25.32 10.59 9.14
N VAL A 5 -26.48 10.49 8.53
CA VAL A 5 -26.67 9.69 7.31
C VAL A 5 -26.42 10.57 6.11
N GLY A 6 -25.61 10.09 5.18
CA GLY A 6 -25.23 10.78 3.96
C GLY A 6 -25.12 9.86 2.76
N VAL A 7 -24.77 10.46 1.64
CA VAL A 7 -24.54 9.76 0.36
C VAL A 7 -23.28 10.29 -0.32
N THR A 8 -22.62 9.46 -1.12
CA THR A 8 -21.57 9.93 -2.02
C THR A 8 -22.19 10.44 -3.33
N THR A 9 -21.45 11.27 -4.03
CA THR A 9 -21.92 11.80 -5.32
C THR A 9 -21.50 10.96 -6.52
N GLY A 10 -20.88 9.82 -6.31
CA GLY A 10 -20.46 8.88 -7.36
C GLY A 10 -19.88 9.50 -8.63
N LEU A 11 -18.80 8.95 -9.15
CA LEU A 11 -18.09 9.41 -10.35
C LEU A 11 -18.93 9.41 -11.62
N TYR A 12 -19.73 8.36 -11.79
CA TYR A 12 -20.32 8.02 -13.07
C TYR A 12 -21.53 8.86 -13.46
N SER A 13 -22.23 9.45 -12.49
CA SER A 13 -23.33 10.37 -12.77
C SER A 13 -22.90 11.70 -13.36
N ILE A 14 -21.61 12.01 -13.26
CA ILE A 14 -21.06 13.32 -13.58
C ILE A 14 -20.74 13.47 -15.07
N ALA A 15 -20.27 12.44 -15.70
CA ALA A 15 -19.82 12.52 -17.09
C ALA A 15 -20.96 12.72 -18.10
N ARG A 16 -22.21 12.76 -17.65
CA ARG A 16 -23.36 12.61 -18.55
C ARG A 16 -24.47 13.65 -18.46
N SER A 17 -24.63 14.30 -17.32
CA SER A 17 -25.51 15.47 -17.30
C SER A 17 -24.67 16.67 -16.95
N GLU A 18 -24.70 17.70 -17.78
CA GLU A 18 -24.14 19.01 -17.45
C GLU A 18 -24.68 19.52 -16.09
N GLU A 19 -25.84 19.01 -15.69
CA GLU A 19 -26.53 19.34 -14.45
C GLU A 19 -25.82 18.78 -13.21
N LEU A 20 -25.08 17.68 -13.30
CA LEU A 20 -24.29 17.12 -12.19
C LEU A 20 -22.78 17.39 -12.34
N ALA A 21 -22.39 18.19 -13.32
CA ALA A 21 -20.98 18.50 -13.60
C ALA A 21 -20.31 19.36 -12.52
N THR A 22 -21.06 20.02 -11.66
CA THR A 22 -20.51 20.88 -10.60
C THR A 22 -20.85 20.36 -9.22
N THR A 23 -19.94 20.57 -8.26
CA THR A 23 -20.17 20.19 -6.85
C THR A 23 -21.41 20.84 -6.28
N VAL A 24 -21.74 22.06 -6.67
CA VAL A 24 -22.97 22.77 -6.24
C VAL A 24 -24.23 22.04 -6.66
N ARG A 25 -24.28 21.54 -7.90
CA ARG A 25 -25.42 20.75 -8.40
C ARG A 25 -25.57 19.41 -7.70
N LYS A 26 -24.44 18.74 -7.39
CA LYS A 26 -24.41 17.51 -6.59
C LYS A 26 -25.00 17.71 -5.19
N ILE A 27 -24.68 18.84 -4.55
CA ILE A 27 -25.24 19.21 -3.26
C ILE A 27 -26.76 19.35 -3.36
N GLY A 28 -27.26 20.04 -4.39
CA GLY A 28 -28.68 20.14 -4.67
C GLY A 28 -29.36 18.78 -4.80
N PHE A 29 -28.73 17.87 -5.50
CA PHE A 29 -29.23 16.50 -5.64
C PHE A 29 -29.32 15.76 -4.29
N ALA A 30 -28.25 15.79 -3.48
CA ALA A 30 -28.25 15.13 -2.18
C ALA A 30 -29.34 15.68 -1.23
N LEU A 31 -29.58 16.99 -1.28
CA LEU A 31 -30.63 17.64 -0.49
C LEU A 31 -32.02 17.09 -0.83
N THR A 32 -32.31 16.83 -2.10
CA THR A 32 -33.62 16.28 -2.52
C THR A 32 -33.84 14.85 -2.00
N ARG A 33 -32.80 14.16 -1.58
CA ARG A 33 -32.85 12.82 -0.96
C ARG A 33 -32.92 12.86 0.56
N GLY A 34 -32.95 14.06 1.14
CA GLY A 34 -33.11 14.26 2.58
C GLY A 34 -31.92 13.82 3.41
N THR A 35 -30.71 13.86 2.86
CA THR A 35 -29.49 13.52 3.59
C THR A 35 -29.06 14.66 4.50
N SER A 36 -28.27 14.33 5.54
CA SER A 36 -27.69 15.31 6.45
C SER A 36 -26.20 15.51 6.25
N ALA A 37 -25.61 14.72 5.36
CA ALA A 37 -24.23 14.83 4.90
C ALA A 37 -24.13 14.43 3.43
N ILE A 38 -23.14 14.97 2.74
CA ILE A 38 -22.78 14.56 1.38
C ILE A 38 -21.29 14.39 1.31
N GLU A 39 -20.86 13.29 0.75
CA GLU A 39 -19.47 13.05 0.40
C GLU A 39 -19.25 13.34 -1.08
N VAL A 40 -18.37 14.29 -1.34
CA VAL A 40 -18.03 14.74 -2.69
C VAL A 40 -16.83 13.94 -3.19
N ALA A 41 -17.01 13.20 -4.26
CA ALA A 41 -15.91 12.44 -4.87
C ALA A 41 -14.93 13.39 -5.58
N GLY A 42 -13.65 13.27 -5.21
CA GLY A 42 -12.54 14.10 -5.70
C GLY A 42 -11.84 13.60 -6.94
N ASP A 43 -12.23 12.45 -7.46
CA ASP A 43 -11.65 11.83 -8.67
C ASP A 43 -12.21 12.40 -9.98
N VAL A 44 -13.10 13.37 -9.90
CA VAL A 44 -13.43 14.23 -11.02
C VAL A 44 -12.32 15.28 -11.17
N PRO A 45 -11.85 15.55 -12.41
CA PRO A 45 -10.72 16.46 -12.63
C PRO A 45 -10.99 17.92 -12.28
N HIS A 46 -12.03 18.22 -11.53
CA HIS A 46 -12.36 19.57 -11.07
C HIS A 46 -11.81 19.80 -9.67
N GLU A 47 -10.71 20.51 -9.57
CA GLU A 47 -10.33 21.12 -8.30
C GLU A 47 -11.44 22.11 -7.90
N VAL A 48 -11.90 22.03 -6.65
CA VAL A 48 -12.80 23.03 -6.11
C VAL A 48 -12.05 24.32 -5.95
N THR A 49 -12.43 25.35 -6.72
CA THR A 49 -11.83 26.67 -6.60
C THR A 49 -12.25 27.36 -5.30
N GLN A 50 -11.57 28.44 -4.91
CA GLN A 50 -11.96 29.21 -3.74
C GLN A 50 -13.38 29.77 -3.90
N THR A 51 -13.74 30.21 -5.11
CA THR A 51 -15.09 30.78 -5.42
C THR A 51 -16.17 29.72 -5.29
N ASP A 52 -15.99 28.56 -5.92
CA ASP A 52 -16.92 27.43 -5.82
C ASP A 52 -17.04 26.95 -4.37
N GLY A 53 -15.92 26.88 -3.65
CA GLY A 53 -15.89 26.50 -2.25
C GLY A 53 -16.68 27.44 -1.35
N LYS A 54 -16.66 28.75 -1.61
CA LYS A 54 -17.47 29.73 -0.87
C LYS A 54 -18.96 29.52 -1.09
N GLU A 55 -19.37 29.24 -2.31
CA GLU A 55 -20.75 28.92 -2.66
C GLU A 55 -21.21 27.61 -2.00
N ILE A 56 -20.39 26.56 -2.09
CA ILE A 56 -20.66 25.26 -1.46
C ILE A 56 -20.89 25.43 0.04
N ARG A 57 -19.97 26.10 0.75
CA ARG A 57 -20.10 26.35 2.19
C ARG A 57 -21.36 27.13 2.53
N TYR A 58 -21.69 28.15 1.76
CA TYR A 58 -22.88 28.95 1.96
C TYR A 58 -24.15 28.10 1.84
N ILE A 59 -24.28 27.29 0.79
CA ILE A 59 -25.43 26.41 0.59
C ILE A 59 -25.48 25.36 1.70
N ALA A 60 -24.39 24.74 2.03
CA ALA A 60 -24.30 23.70 3.06
C ALA A 60 -24.74 24.25 4.44
N GLU A 61 -24.28 25.45 4.82
CA GLU A 61 -24.65 26.11 6.06
C GLU A 61 -26.17 26.42 6.10
N LYS A 62 -26.69 26.99 5.02
CA LYS A 62 -28.12 27.36 4.93
C LYS A 62 -29.05 26.15 4.99
N GLN A 63 -28.60 25.02 4.48
CA GLN A 63 -29.38 23.77 4.44
C GLN A 63 -29.08 22.81 5.61
N GLY A 64 -28.16 23.18 6.51
CA GLY A 64 -27.73 22.31 7.60
C GLY A 64 -27.07 21.02 7.16
N LEU A 65 -26.47 21.03 5.96
CA LEU A 65 -25.76 19.89 5.34
C LEU A 65 -24.28 19.91 5.74
N GLU A 66 -23.71 18.76 6.02
CA GLU A 66 -22.25 18.61 6.22
C GLU A 66 -21.59 18.09 4.96
N ILE A 67 -20.50 18.75 4.56
CA ILE A 67 -19.69 18.34 3.43
C ILE A 67 -18.60 17.39 3.94
N LEU A 68 -18.42 16.29 3.24
CA LEU A 68 -17.36 15.30 3.37
C LEU A 68 -16.67 15.22 2.01
N PHE A 69 -15.48 14.67 1.95
CA PHE A 69 -14.72 14.65 0.71
C PHE A 69 -14.00 13.31 0.53
N HIS A 70 -14.25 12.66 -0.58
CA HIS A 70 -13.51 11.48 -1.00
C HIS A 70 -12.32 11.96 -1.87
N GLY A 71 -11.11 11.63 -1.46
CA GLY A 71 -9.90 11.99 -2.21
C GLY A 71 -9.74 11.18 -3.50
N SER A 72 -8.68 11.48 -4.24
CA SER A 72 -8.39 10.73 -5.47
C SER A 72 -8.16 9.25 -5.20
N LEU A 73 -8.77 8.37 -6.00
CA LEU A 73 -8.61 6.92 -5.93
C LEU A 73 -7.24 6.43 -6.43
N THR A 74 -6.49 7.29 -7.15
CA THR A 74 -5.28 6.89 -7.86
C THR A 74 -4.00 7.37 -7.17
N ILE A 75 -3.99 7.41 -5.84
CA ILE A 75 -2.81 7.88 -5.08
C ILE A 75 -1.86 6.72 -4.77
N PRO A 76 -0.63 6.71 -5.32
CA PRO A 76 0.33 5.61 -5.12
C PRO A 76 1.06 5.73 -3.77
N MET A 77 0.34 5.70 -2.63
CA MET A 77 0.91 5.97 -1.30
C MET A 77 1.95 4.97 -0.81
N CYS A 78 1.94 3.74 -1.29
CA CYS A 78 2.81 2.69 -0.75
C CYS A 78 3.98 2.35 -1.66
N MET A 79 4.23 3.14 -2.71
CA MET A 79 5.29 2.87 -3.67
C MET A 79 6.64 3.41 -3.18
N PRO A 80 7.68 2.56 -3.01
CA PRO A 80 9.00 2.99 -2.54
C PRO A 80 9.84 3.61 -3.67
N GLU A 81 9.21 4.33 -4.59
CA GLU A 81 9.82 5.04 -5.71
C GLU A 81 9.59 6.54 -5.54
N ARG A 82 10.63 7.34 -5.76
CA ARG A 82 10.64 8.76 -5.40
C ARG A 82 9.76 9.63 -6.29
N GLY A 83 9.59 9.28 -7.55
CA GLY A 83 8.67 9.95 -8.47
C GLY A 83 7.23 9.75 -8.01
N GLU A 84 6.84 8.51 -7.84
CA GLU A 84 5.51 8.13 -7.36
C GLU A 84 5.19 8.68 -5.96
N TYR A 85 6.20 8.70 -5.07
CA TYR A 85 6.04 9.32 -3.75
C TYR A 85 5.67 10.81 -3.86
N ARG A 86 6.27 11.54 -4.80
CA ARG A 86 5.98 12.96 -5.03
C ARG A 86 4.61 13.14 -5.66
N ASP A 87 4.26 12.30 -6.62
CA ASP A 87 2.96 12.32 -7.28
C ASP A 87 1.83 12.03 -6.28
N ALA A 88 2.05 11.06 -5.37
CA ALA A 88 1.12 10.81 -4.27
C ALA A 88 0.91 12.07 -3.41
N GLN A 89 2.00 12.75 -3.02
CA GLN A 89 1.91 13.98 -2.24
C GLN A 89 1.18 15.10 -2.99
N ASP A 90 1.42 15.26 -4.28
CA ASP A 90 0.74 16.27 -5.10
C ASP A 90 -0.78 16.00 -5.19
N HIS A 91 -1.17 14.74 -5.43
CA HIS A 91 -2.57 14.35 -5.46
C HIS A 91 -3.27 14.53 -4.10
N MET A 92 -2.61 14.14 -3.01
CA MET A 92 -3.14 14.35 -1.66
C MET A 92 -3.33 15.84 -1.35
N GLN A 93 -2.37 16.69 -1.73
CA GLN A 93 -2.45 18.14 -1.53
C GLN A 93 -3.57 18.78 -2.34
N LYS A 94 -3.79 18.35 -3.58
CA LYS A 94 -4.90 18.81 -4.44
C LYS A 94 -6.25 18.43 -3.85
N SER A 95 -6.43 17.17 -3.47
CA SER A 95 -7.65 16.68 -2.80
C SER A 95 -7.90 17.44 -1.51
N MET A 96 -6.87 17.64 -0.70
CA MET A 96 -6.97 18.35 0.58
C MET A 96 -7.34 19.83 0.39
N ARG A 97 -6.75 20.51 -0.60
CA ARG A 97 -7.09 21.91 -0.92
C ARG A 97 -8.56 22.03 -1.31
N SER A 98 -9.03 21.16 -2.20
CA SER A 98 -10.44 21.12 -2.64
C SER A 98 -11.40 20.88 -1.49
N ALA A 99 -11.07 19.96 -0.60
CA ALA A 99 -11.86 19.65 0.59
C ALA A 99 -11.93 20.83 1.57
N ILE A 100 -10.82 21.51 1.82
CA ILE A 100 -10.79 22.68 2.70
C ILE A 100 -11.59 23.82 2.11
N PHE A 101 -11.47 24.09 0.81
CA PHE A 101 -12.26 25.13 0.16
C PHE A 101 -13.75 24.80 0.17
N SER A 102 -14.15 23.55 0.03
CA SER A 102 -15.56 23.13 0.14
C SER A 102 -16.09 23.07 1.57
N GLY A 103 -15.25 23.19 2.58
CA GLY A 103 -15.66 23.14 3.99
C GLY A 103 -15.85 21.73 4.54
N ALA A 104 -15.21 20.75 3.95
CA ALA A 104 -15.33 19.36 4.33
C ALA A 104 -14.87 19.09 5.79
N LYS A 105 -15.53 18.13 6.44
CA LYS A 105 -15.19 17.68 7.79
C LYS A 105 -14.05 16.69 7.79
N TYR A 106 -13.96 15.86 6.75
CA TYR A 106 -12.85 14.96 6.52
C TYR A 106 -12.52 14.85 5.02
N VAL A 107 -11.33 14.35 4.75
CA VAL A 107 -10.95 13.79 3.45
C VAL A 107 -10.68 12.32 3.64
N ASP A 108 -11.30 11.51 2.82
CA ASP A 108 -11.04 10.09 2.73
C ASP A 108 -9.92 9.80 1.73
N PHE A 109 -9.07 8.82 2.06
CA PHE A 109 -8.03 8.30 1.19
C PHE A 109 -7.96 6.77 1.31
N HIS A 110 -7.94 6.07 0.20
CA HIS A 110 -7.58 4.66 0.20
C HIS A 110 -6.17 4.46 0.74
N ALA A 111 -5.98 3.49 1.62
CA ALA A 111 -4.69 3.25 2.31
C ALA A 111 -3.54 2.95 1.36
N CYS A 112 -3.82 2.28 0.25
CA CYS A 112 -2.89 2.02 -0.83
C CYS A 112 -3.65 1.70 -2.13
N LEU A 113 -2.96 1.82 -3.26
CA LEU A 113 -3.44 1.25 -4.52
C LEU A 113 -3.19 -0.26 -4.57
N ASN A 114 -3.91 -0.93 -5.45
CA ASN A 114 -3.63 -2.30 -5.82
C ASN A 114 -2.23 -2.40 -6.44
N ILE A 115 -1.35 -3.18 -5.81
CA ILE A 115 0.04 -3.34 -6.26
C ILE A 115 0.13 -3.84 -7.72
N TRP A 116 -0.85 -4.64 -8.20
CA TRP A 116 -0.93 -5.06 -9.60
C TRP A 116 -1.22 -3.89 -10.55
N LEU A 117 -2.09 -2.96 -10.18
CA LEU A 117 -2.35 -1.78 -10.99
C LEU A 117 -1.10 -0.90 -11.06
N GLU A 118 -0.38 -0.76 -9.95
CA GLU A 118 0.91 -0.06 -9.92
C GLU A 118 1.91 -0.73 -10.86
N LEU A 119 2.09 -2.05 -10.76
CA LEU A 119 3.01 -2.80 -11.61
C LEU A 119 2.64 -2.78 -13.10
N MET A 120 1.35 -2.92 -13.43
CA MET A 120 0.86 -2.86 -14.80
C MET A 120 1.06 -1.48 -15.44
N THR A 121 1.00 -0.42 -14.64
CA THR A 121 1.29 0.95 -15.10
C THR A 121 2.73 1.06 -15.59
N TYR A 122 3.64 0.31 -15.01
CA TYR A 122 5.07 0.30 -15.36
C TYR A 122 5.45 -0.76 -16.38
N ALA A 123 4.58 -1.72 -16.68
CA ALA A 123 4.87 -2.76 -17.67
C ALA A 123 5.19 -2.15 -19.04
N GLY A 124 6.37 -2.46 -19.57
CA GLY A 124 6.84 -1.96 -20.87
C GLY A 124 7.44 -0.56 -20.88
N ARG A 125 7.53 0.13 -19.74
CA ARG A 125 8.27 1.41 -19.66
C ARG A 125 9.75 1.15 -19.34
N LYS A 126 10.64 1.94 -19.94
CA LYS A 126 12.00 2.12 -19.41
C LYS A 126 11.89 2.92 -18.12
N LEU A 127 12.14 2.28 -17.00
CA LEU A 127 12.04 2.91 -15.69
C LEU A 127 13.43 3.14 -15.14
N THR A 128 13.72 4.38 -14.79
CA THR A 128 14.81 4.71 -13.89
C THR A 128 14.20 4.81 -12.49
N MET A 129 14.30 3.75 -11.68
CA MET A 129 13.81 3.80 -10.31
C MET A 129 14.84 4.41 -9.38
N VAL A 130 14.36 5.33 -8.56
CA VAL A 130 15.11 5.87 -7.44
C VAL A 130 14.38 5.51 -6.16
N PHE A 131 14.86 4.49 -5.46
CA PHE A 131 14.24 4.02 -4.23
C PHE A 131 14.22 5.11 -3.16
N CYS A 132 13.09 5.22 -2.47
CA CYS A 132 12.92 6.12 -1.35
C CYS A 132 12.40 5.42 -0.10
N ASP A 133 12.65 6.06 1.05
CA ASP A 133 12.04 5.71 2.33
C ASP A 133 10.63 6.32 2.45
N HIS A 134 9.99 6.06 3.59
CA HIS A 134 8.66 6.56 3.93
C HIS A 134 8.58 8.09 4.05
N GLU A 135 9.70 8.79 4.11
CA GLU A 135 9.78 10.26 4.08
C GLU A 135 10.08 10.81 2.67
N GLY A 136 10.21 9.94 1.67
CA GLY A 136 10.60 10.31 0.30
C GLY A 136 12.08 10.67 0.14
N ASN A 137 12.94 10.36 1.15
CA ASN A 137 14.38 10.50 1.02
C ASN A 137 14.97 9.32 0.24
N PHE A 138 16.17 9.49 -0.29
CA PHE A 138 16.87 8.38 -0.94
C PHE A 138 17.10 7.22 0.04
N ILE A 139 16.82 5.99 -0.39
CA ILE A 139 16.99 4.79 0.43
C ILE A 139 18.43 4.58 0.90
N SER A 140 19.41 5.12 0.16
CA SER A 140 20.81 5.13 0.55
C SER A 140 21.08 5.82 1.89
N LYS A 141 20.21 6.74 2.32
CA LYS A 141 20.29 7.38 3.63
C LYS A 141 20.08 6.33 4.74
N ILE A 142 19.05 5.50 4.63
CA ILE A 142 18.77 4.42 5.59
C ILE A 142 19.93 3.42 5.64
N LEU A 143 20.43 3.00 4.46
CA LEU A 143 21.55 2.07 4.36
C LEU A 143 22.83 2.66 4.95
N LYS A 144 23.03 3.99 4.85
CA LYS A 144 24.16 4.67 5.48
C LYS A 144 24.07 4.68 7.01
N GLU A 145 22.90 4.97 7.55
CA GLU A 145 22.66 5.17 8.98
C GLU A 145 22.51 3.84 9.74
N ASN A 146 22.03 2.79 9.11
CA ASN A 146 21.78 1.49 9.73
C ASN A 146 22.81 0.44 9.26
N GLU A 147 23.79 0.13 10.15
CA GLU A 147 24.84 -0.83 9.82
C GLU A 147 24.32 -2.26 9.60
N LYS A 148 23.40 -2.74 10.42
CA LYS A 148 22.83 -4.09 10.30
C LYS A 148 22.07 -4.26 8.99
N LEU A 149 21.27 -3.26 8.61
CA LEU A 149 20.56 -3.24 7.34
C LEU A 149 21.53 -3.23 6.15
N ARG A 150 22.58 -2.43 6.23
CA ARG A 150 23.61 -2.37 5.18
C ARG A 150 24.32 -3.71 5.00
N GLU A 151 24.72 -4.36 6.11
CA GLU A 151 25.37 -5.67 6.03
C GLU A 151 24.42 -6.75 5.50
N TRP A 152 23.14 -6.74 5.92
CA TRP A 152 22.14 -7.61 5.34
C TRP A 152 22.00 -7.38 3.83
N PHE A 153 21.84 -6.14 3.40
CA PHE A 153 21.70 -5.81 1.98
C PHE A 153 22.91 -6.24 1.17
N ILE A 154 24.13 -5.94 1.67
CA ILE A 154 25.38 -6.31 1.00
C ILE A 154 25.51 -7.82 0.90
N LYS A 155 25.14 -8.56 1.93
CA LYS A 155 25.25 -10.01 1.93
C LYS A 155 24.26 -10.65 0.94
N GLU A 156 23.02 -10.19 0.91
CA GLU A 156 21.91 -10.90 0.25
C GLU A 156 21.58 -10.35 -1.14
N ARG A 157 21.83 -9.06 -1.39
CA ARG A 157 21.31 -8.39 -2.60
C ARG A 157 22.37 -7.68 -3.47
N TRP A 158 23.65 -7.66 -3.04
CA TRP A 158 24.69 -6.93 -3.75
C TRP A 158 24.84 -7.32 -5.22
N ASP A 159 24.65 -8.59 -5.52
CA ASP A 159 24.86 -9.17 -6.85
C ASP A 159 23.90 -8.58 -7.89
N ASP A 160 22.67 -8.33 -7.47
CA ASP A 160 21.63 -7.75 -8.33
C ASP A 160 21.89 -6.27 -8.65
N TYR A 161 22.54 -5.54 -7.73
CA TYR A 161 22.68 -4.08 -7.81
C TYR A 161 24.11 -3.58 -7.95
N VAL A 162 25.09 -4.45 -8.14
CA VAL A 162 26.51 -4.05 -8.23
C VAL A 162 26.76 -2.96 -9.27
N ARG A 163 26.08 -3.05 -10.42
CA ARG A 163 26.21 -2.09 -11.52
C ARG A 163 25.54 -0.75 -11.26
N ASP A 164 24.51 -0.75 -10.42
CA ASP A 164 23.77 0.46 -10.05
C ASP A 164 24.47 1.25 -8.94
N ILE A 165 25.24 0.54 -8.11
CA ILE A 165 25.93 1.12 -6.95
C ILE A 165 27.35 1.56 -7.31
N LEU A 166 28.10 0.72 -8.01
CA LEU A 166 29.51 0.95 -8.33
C LEU A 166 29.69 1.58 -9.71
N SER A 167 30.62 2.51 -9.81
CA SER A 167 31.09 3.00 -11.12
C SER A 167 31.96 1.96 -11.82
N ALA A 168 32.15 2.12 -13.13
CA ALA A 168 33.06 1.26 -13.91
C ALA A 168 34.47 1.15 -13.30
N ASP A 169 35.03 2.27 -12.85
CA ASP A 169 36.36 2.32 -12.22
C ASP A 169 36.38 1.60 -10.85
N GLU A 170 35.30 1.64 -10.10
CA GLU A 170 35.20 0.93 -8.82
C GLU A 170 35.07 -0.58 -9.05
N MET A 171 34.32 -0.99 -10.06
CA MET A 171 34.23 -2.40 -10.47
C MET A 171 35.57 -2.94 -10.99
N GLU A 172 36.28 -2.17 -11.82
CA GLU A 172 37.59 -2.54 -12.34
C GLU A 172 38.61 -2.74 -11.21
N ARG A 173 38.65 -1.81 -10.25
CA ARG A 173 39.51 -1.93 -9.06
C ARG A 173 39.22 -3.18 -8.24
N ALA A 174 37.95 -3.49 -7.99
CA ALA A 174 37.54 -4.68 -7.26
C ALA A 174 37.96 -5.97 -8.02
N SER A 175 37.79 -5.99 -9.34
CA SER A 175 38.22 -7.08 -10.20
C SER A 175 39.75 -7.27 -10.21
N ALA A 176 40.49 -6.17 -10.32
CA ALA A 176 41.98 -6.22 -10.28
C ALA A 176 42.48 -6.72 -8.93
N SER A 177 41.93 -6.27 -7.82
CA SER A 177 42.24 -6.80 -6.47
C SER A 177 41.96 -8.30 -6.39
N THR A 178 40.83 -8.75 -6.91
CA THR A 178 40.44 -10.16 -6.94
C THR A 178 41.49 -11.01 -7.69
N THR A 179 41.94 -10.54 -8.85
CA THR A 179 42.95 -11.24 -9.67
C THR A 179 44.24 -11.40 -8.90
N VAL A 180 44.74 -10.37 -8.25
CA VAL A 180 45.99 -10.41 -7.47
C VAL A 180 45.87 -11.35 -6.27
N GLU A 181 44.82 -11.25 -5.50
CA GLU A 181 44.60 -12.04 -4.29
C GLU A 181 44.39 -13.53 -4.63
N ALA A 182 43.63 -13.84 -5.67
CA ALA A 182 43.42 -15.21 -6.13
C ALA A 182 44.69 -15.87 -6.65
N GLU A 183 45.52 -15.11 -7.37
CA GLU A 183 46.81 -15.61 -7.85
C GLU A 183 47.80 -15.89 -6.68
N ASN A 184 47.85 -15.00 -5.70
CA ASN A 184 48.63 -15.21 -4.49
C ASN A 184 48.18 -16.47 -3.73
N PHE A 185 46.86 -16.65 -3.57
CA PHE A 185 46.32 -17.84 -2.95
C PHE A 185 46.67 -19.11 -3.75
N ARG A 186 46.54 -19.06 -5.08
CA ARG A 186 46.89 -20.16 -5.96
C ARG A 186 48.36 -20.57 -5.80
N ARG A 187 49.28 -19.60 -5.75
CA ARG A 187 50.72 -19.85 -5.56
C ARG A 187 51.01 -20.51 -4.22
N GLN A 188 50.47 -19.95 -3.14
CA GLN A 188 50.65 -20.47 -1.78
C GLN A 188 50.09 -21.90 -1.62
N GLU A 189 48.89 -22.16 -2.14
CA GLU A 189 48.25 -23.46 -2.03
C GLU A 189 48.99 -24.51 -2.89
N THR A 190 49.48 -24.11 -4.07
CA THR A 190 50.31 -24.99 -4.94
C THR A 190 51.62 -25.36 -4.25
N GLU A 191 52.35 -24.36 -3.75
CA GLU A 191 53.59 -24.58 -3.06
C GLU A 191 53.43 -25.49 -1.83
N LYS A 192 52.49 -25.16 -0.95
CA LYS A 192 52.19 -25.91 0.27
C LYS A 192 51.82 -27.36 -0.01
N THR A 193 50.93 -27.59 -0.99
CA THR A 193 50.42 -28.93 -1.28
C THR A 193 51.45 -29.78 -1.98
N LEU A 194 52.15 -29.24 -2.96
CA LEU A 194 53.20 -29.96 -3.67
C LEU A 194 54.41 -30.25 -2.77
N ARG A 195 54.88 -29.28 -1.96
CA ARG A 195 55.97 -29.47 -1.02
C ARG A 195 55.70 -30.61 -0.05
N LYS A 196 54.52 -30.61 0.57
CA LYS A 196 54.08 -31.67 1.50
C LYS A 196 54.04 -33.06 0.85
N TYR A 197 53.70 -33.15 -0.43
CA TYR A 197 53.71 -34.41 -1.17
C TYR A 197 55.14 -34.83 -1.55
N LEU A 198 55.92 -33.89 -2.13
CA LEU A 198 57.25 -34.16 -2.67
C LEU A 198 58.28 -34.51 -1.57
N GLN A 199 58.18 -33.92 -0.40
CA GLN A 199 59.03 -34.27 0.78
C GLN A 199 58.91 -35.73 1.21
N LYS A 200 57.82 -36.40 0.81
CA LYS A 200 57.61 -37.84 1.08
C LYS A 200 58.21 -38.75 -0.01
N GLN A 201 58.83 -38.14 -1.01
CA GLN A 201 59.36 -38.87 -2.18
C GLN A 201 60.88 -38.72 -2.20
N ASP A 202 61.70 -39.47 -1.83
CA ASP A 202 63.20 -39.50 -1.85
C ASP A 202 63.87 -38.42 -2.75
N LEU A 203 63.44 -37.14 -2.54
CA LEU A 203 63.93 -35.95 -3.25
C LEU A 203 64.62 -35.03 -2.24
N ILE A 204 65.69 -34.35 -2.65
CA ILE A 204 66.33 -33.31 -1.85
C ILE A 204 65.57 -31.98 -2.01
N GLU A 205 65.74 -31.07 -1.04
CA GLU A 205 64.99 -29.78 -1.03
C GLU A 205 65.25 -28.96 -2.31
N GLU A 206 66.45 -28.93 -2.85
CA GLU A 206 66.79 -28.24 -4.09
C GLU A 206 65.98 -28.77 -5.30
N GLU A 207 65.78 -30.09 -5.35
CA GLU A 207 64.94 -30.72 -6.39
C GLU A 207 63.48 -30.42 -6.22
N ILE A 208 63.02 -30.39 -4.97
CA ILE A 208 61.63 -30.02 -4.63
C ILE A 208 61.38 -28.59 -5.03
N ASP A 209 62.24 -27.65 -4.67
CA ASP A 209 62.13 -26.25 -5.03
C ASP A 209 62.14 -26.06 -6.56
N HIS A 210 63.00 -26.74 -7.27
CA HIS A 210 63.03 -26.69 -8.73
C HIS A 210 61.75 -27.23 -9.38
N ILE A 211 61.15 -28.28 -8.83
CA ILE A 211 59.90 -28.85 -9.31
C ILE A 211 58.76 -27.86 -9.05
N ILE A 212 58.65 -27.28 -7.84
CA ILE A 212 57.65 -26.34 -7.47
C ILE A 212 57.71 -25.07 -8.32
N ASP A 213 58.91 -24.52 -8.51
CA ASP A 213 59.12 -23.33 -9.34
C ASP A 213 58.70 -23.58 -10.81
N ASN A 214 59.03 -24.71 -11.38
CA ASN A 214 58.56 -25.07 -12.73
C ASN A 214 57.06 -25.24 -12.81
N MET A 215 56.43 -25.82 -11.77
CA MET A 215 54.96 -25.96 -11.71
C MET A 215 54.27 -24.60 -11.58
N LEU A 216 54.80 -23.69 -10.77
CA LEU A 216 54.27 -22.34 -10.59
C LEU A 216 54.46 -21.45 -11.82
N THR A 217 55.62 -21.56 -12.51
CA THR A 217 55.98 -20.69 -13.63
C THR A 217 55.47 -21.21 -14.96
N ALA A 218 55.63 -22.49 -15.25
CA ALA A 218 55.34 -23.09 -16.55
C ALA A 218 54.19 -24.12 -16.52
N GLY A 219 53.69 -24.48 -15.34
CA GLY A 219 52.66 -25.53 -15.18
C GLY A 219 53.17 -26.94 -15.57
N ILE A 220 54.46 -27.14 -15.63
CA ILE A 220 55.05 -28.37 -16.16
C ILE A 220 55.84 -29.07 -15.05
N LEU A 221 55.56 -30.36 -14.85
CA LEU A 221 56.29 -31.20 -13.94
C LEU A 221 57.69 -31.57 -14.58
N ARG A 222 58.76 -30.97 -14.09
CA ARG A 222 60.10 -31.27 -14.46
C ARG A 222 60.81 -31.98 -13.33
N LEU A 223 60.95 -33.30 -13.45
CA LEU A 223 61.71 -34.12 -12.51
C LEU A 223 63.18 -34.30 -12.99
N PRO A 224 64.10 -34.51 -12.06
CA PRO A 224 65.48 -34.79 -12.39
C PRO A 224 65.66 -35.96 -13.40
N GLN A 225 66.68 -35.90 -14.25
CA GLN A 225 66.79 -36.86 -15.36
C GLN A 225 66.83 -38.34 -14.90
N GLY A 226 67.41 -38.62 -13.75
CA GLY A 226 67.46 -39.96 -13.16
C GLY A 226 66.08 -40.53 -12.78
N PHE A 227 65.17 -39.69 -12.40
CA PHE A 227 63.83 -40.07 -12.01
C PHE A 227 62.93 -40.50 -13.18
N LYS A 228 63.16 -40.02 -14.39
CA LYS A 228 62.39 -40.35 -15.58
C LYS A 228 62.40 -41.83 -15.96
N LYS A 229 63.45 -42.60 -15.49
CA LYS A 229 63.57 -44.03 -15.73
C LYS A 229 63.12 -44.90 -14.55
N SER A 230 62.65 -44.29 -13.48
CA SER A 230 62.17 -44.97 -12.27
C SER A 230 60.69 -45.31 -12.33
N PRO A 231 60.24 -46.48 -11.82
CA PRO A 231 58.82 -46.77 -11.65
C PRO A 231 58.12 -45.74 -10.79
N LYS A 232 58.79 -45.09 -9.83
CA LYS A 232 58.25 -43.98 -9.00
C LYS A 232 57.85 -42.77 -9.85
N TYR A 233 58.46 -42.55 -11.03
CA TYR A 233 58.12 -41.38 -11.88
C TYR A 233 56.69 -41.36 -12.30
N SER A 234 56.14 -42.50 -12.75
CA SER A 234 54.72 -42.57 -13.18
C SER A 234 53.80 -42.30 -12.03
N ASN A 235 54.07 -42.79 -10.83
CA ASN A 235 53.27 -42.56 -9.65
C ASN A 235 53.34 -41.11 -9.19
N ILE A 236 54.52 -40.49 -9.21
CA ILE A 236 54.70 -39.07 -8.88
C ILE A 236 53.89 -38.19 -9.87
N LYS A 237 54.05 -38.50 -11.17
CA LYS A 237 53.31 -37.74 -12.22
C LYS A 237 51.81 -37.81 -12.01
N VAL A 238 51.23 -39.01 -11.87
CA VAL A 238 49.80 -39.21 -11.68
C VAL A 238 49.30 -38.52 -10.41
N ASN A 239 50.05 -38.60 -9.31
CA ASN A 239 49.64 -37.96 -8.06
C ASN A 239 49.75 -36.42 -8.10
N VAL A 240 50.80 -35.89 -8.76
CA VAL A 240 50.92 -34.44 -8.97
C VAL A 240 49.80 -33.92 -9.85
N GLU A 241 49.44 -34.63 -10.92
CA GLU A 241 48.28 -34.26 -11.77
C GLU A 241 46.99 -34.22 -10.96
N LYS A 242 46.71 -35.25 -10.15
CA LYS A 242 45.52 -35.25 -9.24
C LYS A 242 45.58 -34.11 -8.23
N LEU A 243 46.71 -33.84 -7.61
CA LEU A 243 46.87 -32.72 -6.69
C LEU A 243 46.66 -31.38 -7.37
N MET A 244 47.10 -31.23 -8.60
CA MET A 244 46.87 -30.01 -9.37
C MET A 244 45.40 -29.82 -9.71
N ASP A 245 44.65 -30.88 -9.98
CA ASP A 245 43.21 -30.80 -10.20
C ASP A 245 42.48 -30.42 -8.91
N GLU A 246 42.88 -30.97 -7.76
CA GLU A 246 42.35 -30.56 -6.46
C GLU A 246 42.66 -29.07 -6.16
N ILE A 247 43.88 -28.62 -6.45
CA ILE A 247 44.29 -27.24 -6.28
C ILE A 247 43.45 -26.32 -7.19
N ARG A 248 43.26 -26.68 -8.46
CA ARG A 248 42.40 -25.92 -9.39
C ARG A 248 40.99 -25.79 -8.87
N PHE A 249 40.41 -26.86 -8.37
CA PHE A 249 39.07 -26.83 -7.77
C PHE A 249 38.99 -25.89 -6.56
N ARG A 250 39.94 -26.02 -5.60
CA ARG A 250 39.98 -25.16 -4.42
C ARG A 250 40.22 -23.69 -4.78
N THR A 251 41.12 -23.41 -5.71
CA THR A 251 41.43 -22.05 -6.15
C THR A 251 40.29 -21.41 -6.92
N SER A 252 39.55 -22.16 -7.74
CA SER A 252 38.35 -21.69 -8.40
C SER A 252 37.29 -21.28 -7.39
N LYS A 253 37.05 -22.12 -6.38
CA LYS A 253 36.10 -21.79 -5.29
C LYS A 253 36.55 -20.56 -4.54
N ARG A 254 37.81 -20.49 -4.14
CA ARG A 254 38.36 -19.33 -3.40
C ARG A 254 38.37 -18.05 -4.24
N HIS A 255 38.60 -18.13 -5.55
CA HIS A 255 38.49 -16.99 -6.46
C HIS A 255 37.06 -16.38 -6.42
N ALA A 256 36.03 -17.22 -6.47
CA ALA A 256 34.65 -16.74 -6.38
C ALA A 256 34.38 -16.07 -5.02
N GLU A 257 34.86 -16.65 -3.92
CA GLU A 257 34.76 -16.07 -2.58
C GLU A 257 35.47 -14.70 -2.48
N ILE A 258 36.72 -14.61 -2.94
CA ILE A 258 37.52 -13.37 -2.97
C ILE A 258 36.80 -12.30 -3.83
N SER A 259 36.25 -12.69 -4.98
CA SER A 259 35.49 -11.78 -5.84
C SER A 259 34.29 -11.20 -5.09
N GLN A 260 33.53 -12.06 -4.44
CA GLN A 260 32.38 -11.63 -3.63
C GLN A 260 32.82 -10.68 -2.50
N GLU A 261 33.86 -11.04 -1.74
CA GLU A 261 34.40 -10.21 -0.64
C GLU A 261 34.83 -8.83 -1.13
N ASN A 262 35.53 -8.72 -2.27
CA ASN A 262 36.01 -7.45 -2.82
C ASN A 262 34.87 -6.56 -3.35
N TYR A 263 33.89 -7.12 -4.06
CA TYR A 263 32.73 -6.38 -4.51
C TYR A 263 31.89 -5.91 -3.32
N GLN A 264 31.62 -6.77 -2.36
CA GLN A 264 30.89 -6.40 -1.15
C GLN A 264 31.61 -5.29 -0.36
N LYS A 265 32.94 -5.34 -0.27
CA LYS A 265 33.75 -4.29 0.36
C LYS A 265 33.60 -2.96 -0.38
N ALA A 266 33.69 -2.96 -1.71
CA ALA A 266 33.54 -1.75 -2.50
C ALA A 266 32.14 -1.13 -2.34
N ILE A 267 31.10 -1.95 -2.33
CA ILE A 267 29.72 -1.51 -2.07
C ILE A 267 29.57 -0.94 -0.65
N ARG A 268 30.12 -1.63 0.37
CA ARG A 268 30.12 -1.17 1.76
C ARG A 268 30.73 0.22 1.90
N ASP A 269 31.89 0.44 1.26
CA ASP A 269 32.58 1.72 1.30
C ASP A 269 31.78 2.82 0.58
N LYS A 270 31.13 2.49 -0.54
CA LYS A 270 30.26 3.42 -1.27
C LYS A 270 29.03 3.81 -0.47
N LEU A 271 28.33 2.87 0.12
CA LEU A 271 27.13 3.11 0.92
C LEU A 271 27.45 3.87 2.21
N LYS A 272 28.62 3.63 2.85
CA LYS A 272 29.10 4.42 3.99
C LYS A 272 29.30 5.89 3.65
N LYS A 273 29.73 6.20 2.43
CA LYS A 273 29.86 7.58 1.93
C LYS A 273 28.51 8.23 1.60
N GLY A 274 27.42 7.50 1.65
CA GLY A 274 26.07 8.00 1.35
C GLY A 274 25.82 8.20 -0.14
N GLY A 275 26.40 7.38 -0.98
CA GLY A 275 26.14 7.37 -2.42
C GLY A 275 24.66 7.10 -2.72
N ILE A 276 24.14 7.74 -3.77
CA ILE A 276 22.79 7.50 -4.29
C ILE A 276 22.87 6.30 -5.22
N TRP A 277 21.93 5.40 -5.03
CA TRP A 277 21.78 4.21 -5.83
C TRP A 277 20.56 4.32 -6.73
N ARG A 278 20.73 3.96 -7.99
CA ARG A 278 19.70 3.98 -9.02
C ARG A 278 19.72 2.65 -9.75
N SER A 279 18.56 2.19 -10.15
CA SER A 279 18.45 1.18 -11.21
C SER A 279 18.02 1.87 -12.50
N GLU A 280 18.81 1.77 -13.57
CA GLU A 280 18.48 2.35 -14.87
C GLU A 280 17.48 1.50 -15.65
N GLU A 281 17.46 0.20 -15.40
CA GLU A 281 16.55 -0.75 -16.02
C GLU A 281 16.01 -1.72 -14.98
N LEU A 282 14.79 -1.46 -14.53
CA LEU A 282 14.08 -2.46 -13.76
C LEU A 282 13.67 -3.62 -14.66
N ARG A 283 14.23 -4.77 -14.37
CA ARG A 283 13.74 -6.01 -14.94
C ARG A 283 12.46 -6.44 -14.23
N GLY A 284 11.37 -5.73 -14.50
CA GLY A 284 10.06 -6.06 -13.96
C GLY A 284 9.89 -5.65 -12.49
N VAL A 285 9.28 -6.54 -11.72
CA VAL A 285 8.81 -6.33 -10.34
C VAL A 285 9.93 -6.30 -9.30
N ILE A 286 11.12 -6.77 -9.63
CA ILE A 286 12.20 -7.05 -8.68
C ILE A 286 12.58 -5.81 -7.87
N GLY A 287 12.80 -4.68 -8.53
CA GLY A 287 13.22 -3.45 -7.85
C GLY A 287 12.21 -2.92 -6.83
N VAL A 288 10.92 -2.98 -7.13
CA VAL A 288 9.85 -2.58 -6.20
C VAL A 288 9.84 -3.49 -4.97
N ILE A 289 9.90 -4.78 -5.18
CA ILE A 289 9.94 -5.78 -4.10
C ILE A 289 11.15 -5.55 -3.20
N ASP A 290 12.31 -5.25 -3.76
CA ASP A 290 13.52 -4.99 -2.98
C ASP A 290 13.40 -3.71 -2.14
N GLY A 291 12.75 -2.67 -2.66
CA GLY A 291 12.42 -1.48 -1.88
C GLY A 291 11.58 -1.81 -0.64
N TYR A 292 10.58 -2.66 -0.79
CA TYR A 292 9.76 -3.15 0.33
C TYR A 292 10.59 -3.97 1.33
N HIS A 293 11.46 -4.86 0.85
CA HIS A 293 12.34 -5.65 1.71
C HIS A 293 13.31 -4.80 2.51
N ILE A 294 13.95 -3.81 1.88
CA ILE A 294 14.85 -2.87 2.57
C ILE A 294 14.10 -2.12 3.67
N MET A 295 12.89 -1.64 3.38
CA MET A 295 12.07 -0.96 4.38
C MET A 295 11.66 -1.90 5.51
N ALA A 296 11.18 -3.10 5.23
CA ALA A 296 10.80 -4.05 6.27
C ALA A 296 11.97 -4.41 7.20
N HIS A 297 13.15 -4.68 6.65
CA HIS A 297 14.36 -4.94 7.46
C HIS A 297 14.79 -3.72 8.27
N HIS A 298 14.68 -2.51 7.70
CA HIS A 298 14.94 -1.29 8.45
C HIS A 298 14.02 -1.18 9.66
N LEU A 299 12.71 -1.38 9.49
CA LEU A 299 11.71 -1.30 10.55
C LEU A 299 11.92 -2.39 11.63
N PHE A 300 12.31 -3.59 11.19
CA PHE A 300 12.68 -4.69 12.09
C PHE A 300 13.92 -4.35 12.94
N TYR A 301 15.01 -3.94 12.33
CA TYR A 301 16.26 -3.64 13.03
C TYR A 301 16.16 -2.43 13.97
N THR A 302 15.33 -1.47 13.62
CA THR A 302 15.09 -0.28 14.45
C THR A 302 14.03 -0.49 15.51
N LYS A 303 13.34 -1.64 15.51
CA LYS A 303 12.17 -1.91 16.37
C LYS A 303 11.15 -0.77 16.27
N ASP A 304 10.86 -0.36 15.01
CA ASP A 304 9.97 0.76 14.74
C ASP A 304 8.59 0.53 15.36
N LYS A 305 7.92 1.59 15.81
CA LYS A 305 6.60 1.49 16.43
C LYS A 305 5.57 0.85 15.50
N MET A 306 5.66 1.10 14.18
CA MET A 306 4.78 0.49 13.19
C MET A 306 4.99 -1.03 13.14
N TRP A 307 6.26 -1.47 13.14
CA TRP A 307 6.59 -2.89 13.24
C TRP A 307 6.00 -3.51 14.50
N MET A 308 6.27 -2.91 15.66
CA MET A 308 5.83 -3.45 16.95
C MET A 308 4.30 -3.54 17.06
N LYS A 309 3.58 -2.50 16.61
CA LYS A 309 2.11 -2.49 16.66
C LYS A 309 1.48 -3.49 15.70
N MET A 310 2.04 -3.62 14.50
CA MET A 310 1.58 -4.60 13.53
C MET A 310 1.87 -6.03 14.03
N ALA A 311 3.01 -6.25 14.70
CA ALA A 311 3.35 -7.53 15.31
C ALA A 311 2.38 -7.96 16.43
N GLU A 312 1.82 -7.01 17.19
CA GLU A 312 0.75 -7.32 18.16
C GLU A 312 -0.49 -7.89 17.50
N ILE A 313 -0.90 -7.31 16.35
CA ILE A 313 -2.08 -7.74 15.59
C ILE A 313 -1.88 -9.11 14.94
N TYR A 314 -0.64 -9.43 14.55
CA TYR A 314 -0.26 -10.70 13.90
C TYR A 314 0.46 -11.66 14.86
N LYS A 315 0.28 -11.48 16.16
CA LYS A 315 0.99 -12.25 17.19
C LYS A 315 0.92 -13.76 16.99
N ASP A 316 -0.24 -14.28 16.62
CA ASP A 316 -0.43 -15.72 16.42
C ASP A 316 0.41 -16.23 15.24
N VAL A 317 0.43 -15.50 14.13
CA VAL A 317 1.26 -15.82 12.97
C VAL A 317 2.75 -15.77 13.34
N LEU A 318 3.18 -14.71 13.99
CA LEU A 318 4.59 -14.49 14.30
C LEU A 318 5.12 -15.46 15.37
N ASN A 319 4.27 -15.97 16.27
CA ASN A 319 4.66 -17.01 17.22
C ASN A 319 5.04 -18.32 16.51
N GLU A 320 4.41 -18.64 15.37
CA GLU A 320 4.76 -19.82 14.56
C GLU A 320 6.20 -19.70 13.98
N TYR A 321 6.66 -18.48 13.69
CA TYR A 321 8.00 -18.18 13.18
C TYR A 321 9.03 -17.88 14.28
N LYS A 322 8.65 -17.95 15.55
CA LYS A 322 9.54 -17.76 16.72
C LYS A 322 10.39 -16.50 16.63
N ILE A 323 9.74 -15.32 16.64
CA ILE A 323 10.43 -14.02 16.50
C ILE A 323 11.66 -13.94 17.39
N ASP A 324 12.80 -13.63 16.79
CA ASP A 324 14.04 -13.34 17.50
C ASP A 324 14.65 -12.01 17.02
N TYR A 325 14.50 -10.95 17.83
CA TYR A 325 15.08 -9.64 17.53
C TYR A 325 16.60 -9.58 17.75
N ASN A 326 17.22 -10.63 18.26
CA ASN A 326 18.67 -10.73 18.42
C ASN A 326 19.32 -11.49 17.26
N ASN A 327 18.54 -12.23 16.47
CA ASN A 327 18.97 -12.88 15.24
C ASN A 327 18.83 -11.92 14.06
N ASP A 328 19.93 -11.38 13.57
CA ASP A 328 19.97 -10.44 12.44
C ASP A 328 19.48 -11.06 11.12
N GLY A 329 19.45 -12.38 10.99
CA GLY A 329 18.90 -13.11 9.85
C GLY A 329 17.43 -13.47 9.95
N TRP A 330 16.80 -13.30 11.14
CA TRP A 330 15.47 -13.86 11.39
C TRP A 330 14.42 -13.45 10.34
N LEU A 331 14.33 -12.18 9.99
CA LEU A 331 13.29 -11.71 9.06
C LEU A 331 13.46 -12.33 7.65
N TYR A 332 14.69 -12.45 7.20
CA TYR A 332 15.01 -13.09 5.93
C TYR A 332 14.70 -14.60 5.96
N GLU A 333 15.08 -15.29 7.02
CA GLU A 333 14.81 -16.71 7.22
C GLU A 333 13.29 -16.98 7.29
N ALA A 334 12.55 -16.17 8.04
CA ALA A 334 11.10 -16.26 8.17
C ALA A 334 10.38 -15.99 6.84
N TRP A 335 10.87 -15.04 6.05
CA TRP A 335 10.33 -14.77 4.72
C TRP A 335 10.48 -16.00 3.81
N HIS A 336 11.67 -16.56 3.71
CA HIS A 336 11.92 -17.75 2.89
C HIS A 336 11.18 -19.00 3.39
N GLU A 337 11.01 -19.13 4.69
CA GLU A 337 10.18 -20.19 5.26
C GLU A 337 8.70 -20.00 4.87
N ALA A 338 8.19 -18.79 4.94
CA ALA A 338 6.83 -18.45 4.51
C ALA A 338 6.63 -18.71 3.00
N GLU A 339 7.63 -18.43 2.17
CA GLU A 339 7.61 -18.76 0.74
C GLU A 339 7.54 -20.26 0.50
N ARG A 340 8.36 -21.03 1.18
CA ARG A 340 8.35 -22.50 1.07
C ARG A 340 7.05 -23.12 1.53
N LYS A 341 6.44 -22.57 2.57
CA LYS A 341 5.13 -23.01 3.12
C LYS A 341 3.94 -22.46 2.34
N ASN A 342 4.15 -21.53 1.42
CA ASN A 342 3.11 -20.72 0.78
C ASN A 342 2.20 -20.02 1.81
N ASP A 343 2.78 -19.55 2.93
CA ASP A 343 2.05 -18.88 4.00
C ASP A 343 1.80 -17.42 3.66
N ARG A 344 0.58 -17.13 3.22
CA ARG A 344 0.14 -15.76 2.89
C ARG A 344 0.07 -14.86 4.11
N ARG A 345 -0.21 -15.39 5.31
CA ARG A 345 -0.41 -14.60 6.54
C ARG A 345 0.86 -13.86 6.94
N PHE A 346 2.03 -14.50 6.81
CA PHE A 346 3.32 -13.86 7.07
C PHE A 346 3.63 -12.76 6.05
N LYS A 347 3.35 -13.01 4.77
CA LYS A 347 3.51 -12.00 3.71
C LYS A 347 2.58 -10.81 3.91
N GLU A 348 1.35 -11.03 4.33
CA GLU A 348 0.41 -9.96 4.70
C GLU A 348 0.96 -9.09 5.83
N PHE A 349 1.46 -9.70 6.90
CA PHE A 349 2.13 -8.96 7.98
C PHE A 349 3.29 -8.11 7.45
N PHE A 350 4.19 -8.74 6.69
CA PHE A 350 5.39 -8.09 6.15
C PHE A 350 5.04 -6.84 5.32
N TYR A 351 4.10 -6.98 4.38
CA TYR A 351 3.67 -5.86 3.55
C TYR A 351 2.86 -4.82 4.32
N ALA A 352 2.05 -5.23 5.29
CA ALA A 352 1.28 -4.31 6.12
C ALA A 352 2.17 -3.38 6.96
N VAL A 353 3.28 -3.90 7.48
CA VAL A 353 4.27 -3.08 8.21
C VAL A 353 4.81 -1.97 7.31
N VAL A 354 5.23 -2.32 6.09
CA VAL A 354 5.79 -1.35 5.14
C VAL A 354 4.72 -0.36 4.68
N GLY A 355 3.55 -0.85 4.28
CA GLY A 355 2.42 -0.01 3.88
C GLY A 355 2.01 0.98 4.97
N GLY A 356 1.89 0.50 6.21
CA GLY A 356 1.57 1.37 7.36
C GLY A 356 2.62 2.46 7.58
N LYS A 357 3.91 2.14 7.35
CA LYS A 357 4.99 3.13 7.49
C LYS A 357 4.96 4.18 6.38
N PHE A 358 4.72 3.79 5.13
CA PHE A 358 4.55 4.75 4.04
C PHE A 358 3.33 5.64 4.25
N LEU A 359 2.20 5.06 4.66
CA LEU A 359 1.00 5.81 5.03
C LEU A 359 1.31 6.86 6.12
N GLN A 360 2.06 6.47 7.17
CA GLN A 360 2.53 7.39 8.21
C GLN A 360 3.30 8.57 7.60
N GLY A 361 4.31 8.29 6.78
CA GLY A 361 5.15 9.32 6.18
C GLY A 361 4.35 10.29 5.30
N HIS A 362 3.40 9.77 4.52
CA HIS A 362 2.53 10.60 3.69
C HIS A 362 1.63 11.53 4.52
N LEU A 363 0.99 11.03 5.56
CA LEU A 363 0.06 11.81 6.38
C LEU A 363 0.78 12.86 7.23
N GLU A 364 1.95 12.53 7.80
CA GLU A 364 2.78 13.50 8.53
C GLU A 364 3.23 14.64 7.61
N ARG A 365 3.62 14.32 6.37
CA ARG A 365 4.01 15.33 5.39
C ARG A 365 2.83 16.18 4.95
N LEU A 366 1.66 15.58 4.76
CA LEU A 366 0.43 16.31 4.43
C LEU A 366 0.02 17.26 5.55
N ASP A 367 0.07 16.82 6.81
CA ASP A 367 -0.23 17.67 7.96
C ASP A 367 0.72 18.88 8.04
N LYS A 368 2.01 18.64 7.83
CA LYS A 368 3.00 19.70 7.76
C LYS A 368 2.73 20.67 6.60
N TRP A 369 2.38 20.16 5.43
CA TRP A 369 2.04 20.99 4.27
C TRP A 369 0.82 21.87 4.54
N ILE A 370 -0.23 21.34 5.20
CA ILE A 370 -1.42 22.12 5.58
C ILE A 370 -1.01 23.30 6.44
N ASN A 371 -0.17 23.10 7.45
CA ASN A 371 0.23 24.15 8.37
C ASN A 371 1.19 25.15 7.72
N ASP A 372 2.26 24.68 7.08
CA ASP A 372 3.35 25.53 6.61
C ASP A 372 3.06 26.22 5.26
N VAL A 373 2.32 25.54 4.38
CA VAL A 373 2.08 26.02 3.01
C VAL A 373 0.65 26.54 2.87
N LEU A 374 -0.35 25.67 3.10
CA LEU A 374 -1.73 26.05 2.84
C LEU A 374 -2.18 27.17 3.79
N ILE A 375 -2.04 26.99 5.10
CA ILE A 375 -2.40 28.03 6.09
C ILE A 375 -1.39 29.16 6.05
N GLY A 376 -0.09 28.84 6.17
CA GLY A 376 0.97 29.85 6.36
C GLY A 376 1.27 30.72 5.15
N LYS A 377 1.00 30.24 3.92
CA LYS A 377 1.35 30.96 2.69
C LYS A 377 0.17 31.23 1.77
N GLU A 378 -0.75 30.26 1.57
CA GLU A 378 -1.85 30.43 0.61
C GLU A 378 -3.03 31.16 1.26
N ILE A 379 -3.59 30.64 2.33
CA ILE A 379 -4.73 31.23 3.03
C ILE A 379 -4.34 32.58 3.66
N ALA A 380 -3.15 32.66 4.25
CA ALA A 380 -2.68 33.90 4.90
C ALA A 380 -2.60 35.12 3.93
N LYS A 381 -2.47 34.89 2.62
CA LYS A 381 -2.41 35.95 1.60
C LYS A 381 -3.78 36.39 1.09
N MET A 382 -4.86 35.73 1.51
CA MET A 382 -6.22 36.10 1.08
C MET A 382 -6.60 37.47 1.62
N SER A 383 -7.23 38.29 0.77
CA SER A 383 -7.60 39.67 1.07
C SER A 383 -8.79 39.78 2.02
N ASP A 384 -9.75 38.82 1.95
CA ASP A 384 -10.92 38.81 2.81
C ASP A 384 -10.58 38.18 4.19
N PRO A 385 -10.58 38.97 5.30
CA PRO A 385 -10.24 38.44 6.61
C PRO A 385 -11.19 37.36 7.12
N LYS A 386 -12.48 37.49 6.83
CA LYS A 386 -13.49 36.52 7.25
C LYS A 386 -13.26 35.18 6.56
N GLU A 387 -13.08 35.18 5.25
CA GLU A 387 -12.77 34.00 4.46
C GLU A 387 -11.48 33.31 4.94
N ARG A 388 -10.45 34.11 5.21
CA ARG A 388 -9.18 33.61 5.76
C ARG A 388 -9.35 32.90 7.10
N ASP A 389 -10.11 33.48 8.03
CA ASP A 389 -10.34 32.92 9.35
C ASP A 389 -11.19 31.63 9.26
N ASP A 390 -12.24 31.64 8.43
CA ASP A 390 -13.08 30.47 8.18
C ASP A 390 -12.28 29.31 7.60
N LEU A 391 -11.49 29.55 6.54
CA LEU A 391 -10.68 28.51 5.91
C LEU A 391 -9.55 28.01 6.84
N THR A 392 -8.96 28.89 7.64
CA THR A 392 -7.96 28.50 8.64
C THR A 392 -8.59 27.59 9.69
N LYS A 393 -9.79 27.87 10.15
CA LYS A 393 -10.53 27.04 11.09
C LYS A 393 -10.86 25.68 10.49
N ILE A 394 -11.30 25.62 9.23
CA ILE A 394 -11.56 24.37 8.52
C ILE A 394 -10.28 23.56 8.40
N ALA A 395 -9.19 24.17 7.90
CA ALA A 395 -7.90 23.51 7.70
C ALA A 395 -7.29 22.94 9.00
N LYS A 396 -7.49 23.62 10.13
CA LYS A 396 -7.06 23.14 11.45
C LYS A 396 -7.87 21.96 11.96
N ASN A 397 -9.13 21.83 11.58
CA ASN A 397 -10.05 20.83 12.13
C ASN A 397 -10.36 19.66 11.18
N ILE A 398 -9.96 19.74 9.91
CA ILE A 398 -10.21 18.69 8.93
C ILE A 398 -9.53 17.37 9.35
N LYS A 399 -10.23 16.25 9.18
CA LYS A 399 -9.76 14.93 9.51
C LYS A 399 -9.28 14.18 8.26
N PHE A 400 -8.37 13.25 8.44
CA PHE A 400 -7.93 12.29 7.42
C PHE A 400 -8.64 10.97 7.73
N ALA A 401 -9.57 10.55 6.92
CA ALA A 401 -10.17 9.23 6.98
C ALA A 401 -9.35 8.29 6.09
N ILE A 402 -9.08 7.10 6.57
CA ILE A 402 -8.28 6.12 5.84
C ILE A 402 -9.13 4.89 5.63
N GLU A 403 -9.33 4.55 4.37
CA GLU A 403 -10.17 3.48 3.90
C GLU A 403 -9.36 2.28 3.40
N ILE A 404 -9.91 1.08 3.54
CA ILE A 404 -9.37 -0.12 2.88
C ILE A 404 -9.56 -0.01 1.36
N PRO A 405 -8.58 -0.46 0.56
CA PRO A 405 -8.71 -0.39 -0.90
C PRO A 405 -9.65 -1.44 -1.47
N ASP A 406 -10.31 -1.07 -2.56
CA ASP A 406 -11.13 -1.96 -3.37
C ASP A 406 -10.30 -2.92 -4.23
N ALA A 407 -10.53 -4.23 -4.14
CA ALA A 407 -9.93 -5.24 -5.02
C ALA A 407 -10.69 -5.40 -6.34
N ARG A 408 -11.85 -4.77 -6.51
CA ARG A 408 -12.81 -4.89 -7.59
C ARG A 408 -13.44 -6.27 -7.74
N ASP A 409 -12.68 -7.32 -7.52
CA ASP A 409 -13.16 -8.70 -7.49
C ASP A 409 -12.17 -9.59 -6.72
N PRO A 410 -12.63 -10.79 -6.23
CA PRO A 410 -11.79 -11.66 -5.41
C PRO A 410 -10.55 -12.24 -6.10
N THR A 411 -10.42 -12.13 -7.42
CA THR A 411 -9.22 -12.61 -8.14
C THR A 411 -8.00 -11.72 -7.88
N HIS A 412 -8.23 -10.48 -7.47
CA HIS A 412 -7.19 -9.52 -7.10
C HIS A 412 -6.95 -9.43 -5.57
N ALA A 413 -7.61 -10.29 -4.79
CA ALA A 413 -7.46 -10.31 -3.34
C ALA A 413 -6.00 -10.57 -2.91
N GLY A 414 -5.57 -9.88 -1.86
CA GLY A 414 -4.23 -10.04 -1.28
C GLY A 414 -3.09 -9.39 -2.07
N LEU A 415 -3.41 -8.56 -3.07
CA LEU A 415 -2.42 -7.81 -3.86
C LEU A 415 -2.12 -6.41 -3.29
N PHE A 416 -2.62 -6.11 -2.10
CA PHE A 416 -2.46 -4.82 -1.44
C PHE A 416 -1.53 -4.93 -0.24
N LEU A 417 -0.85 -3.84 0.07
CA LEU A 417 -0.01 -3.72 1.25
C LEU A 417 -0.86 -3.55 2.53
N LEU A 418 -1.88 -2.70 2.44
CA LEU A 418 -2.87 -2.49 3.49
C LEU A 418 -4.26 -2.75 2.90
N TRP A 419 -4.92 -3.80 3.34
CA TRP A 419 -6.19 -4.22 2.76
C TRP A 419 -7.21 -4.73 3.78
N HIS A 420 -6.78 -4.94 5.03
CA HIS A 420 -7.65 -5.46 6.08
C HIS A 420 -7.83 -4.41 7.18
N PRO A 421 -9.05 -4.21 7.73
CA PRO A 421 -9.32 -3.23 8.77
C PRO A 421 -8.36 -3.28 9.96
N LYS A 422 -7.96 -4.48 10.43
CA LYS A 422 -6.99 -4.63 11.53
C LYS A 422 -5.63 -3.98 11.23
N GLN A 423 -5.19 -4.01 9.96
CA GLN A 423 -3.91 -3.41 9.56
C GLN A 423 -3.99 -1.89 9.60
N ILE A 424 -5.07 -1.32 9.05
CA ILE A 424 -5.30 0.12 9.05
C ILE A 424 -5.52 0.61 10.48
N TYR A 425 -6.27 -0.13 11.30
CA TYR A 425 -6.40 0.15 12.74
C TYR A 425 -5.04 0.27 13.43
N ALA A 426 -4.14 -0.71 13.23
CA ALA A 426 -2.79 -0.67 13.80
C ALA A 426 -2.00 0.55 13.31
N ALA A 427 -2.04 0.82 11.99
CA ALA A 427 -1.36 1.96 11.38
C ALA A 427 -1.89 3.30 11.93
N VAL A 428 -3.20 3.50 11.97
CA VAL A 428 -3.82 4.74 12.47
C VAL A 428 -3.47 4.98 13.94
N LYS A 429 -3.43 3.94 14.79
CA LYS A 429 -2.99 4.08 16.20
C LYS A 429 -1.57 4.63 16.30
N VAL A 430 -0.64 4.08 15.52
CA VAL A 430 0.76 4.55 15.50
C VAL A 430 0.87 5.97 14.96
N ILE A 431 0.13 6.27 13.88
CA ILE A 431 0.15 7.60 13.25
C ILE A 431 -0.36 8.66 14.21
N ARG A 432 -1.46 8.42 14.92
CA ARG A 432 -2.00 9.34 15.92
C ARG A 432 -1.02 9.61 17.06
N GLU A 433 -0.33 8.57 17.53
CA GLU A 433 0.73 8.71 18.54
C GLU A 433 1.92 9.55 18.02
N SER A 434 2.34 9.30 16.77
CA SER A 434 3.45 10.02 16.14
C SER A 434 3.13 11.49 15.93
N MET A 435 1.98 11.78 15.34
CA MET A 435 1.52 13.14 15.04
C MET A 435 1.09 13.90 16.30
N LYS A 436 0.86 13.21 17.42
CA LYS A 436 0.34 13.77 18.69
C LYS A 436 -0.96 14.55 18.49
N ASN A 437 -1.78 14.13 17.58
CA ASN A 437 -3.07 14.73 17.29
C ASN A 437 -4.11 13.65 16.92
N ASP A 438 -5.37 14.04 16.81
CA ASP A 438 -6.49 13.18 16.48
C ASP A 438 -6.99 13.38 15.05
N ARG A 439 -6.13 13.81 14.12
CA ARG A 439 -6.53 14.07 12.74
C ARG A 439 -6.79 12.81 11.93
N THR A 440 -6.05 11.73 12.18
CA THR A 440 -6.16 10.49 11.41
C THR A 440 -7.23 9.58 12.02
N TRP A 441 -8.14 9.11 11.19
CA TRP A 441 -9.27 8.28 11.56
C TRP A 441 -9.42 7.12 10.57
N LEU A 442 -10.16 6.08 10.96
CA LEU A 442 -10.61 5.01 10.08
C LEU A 442 -11.86 5.43 9.32
N LEU A 443 -11.97 4.95 8.10
CA LEU A 443 -13.20 4.78 7.36
C LEU A 443 -13.31 3.31 6.97
N GLU A 444 -14.46 2.71 7.24
CA GLU A 444 -14.67 1.29 6.96
C GLU A 444 -15.64 1.13 5.80
N ASP A 445 -15.19 0.49 4.72
CA ASP A 445 -16.03 -0.03 3.66
C ASP A 445 -16.01 -1.54 3.67
N TRP A 446 -17.11 -2.14 4.08
CA TRP A 446 -17.23 -3.60 4.12
C TRP A 446 -17.49 -4.23 2.75
N GLU A 447 -17.93 -3.47 1.74
CA GLU A 447 -17.98 -3.99 0.38
C GLU A 447 -16.57 -4.19 -0.17
N HIS A 448 -15.64 -3.27 0.09
CA HIS A 448 -14.23 -3.45 -0.24
C HIS A 448 -13.64 -4.72 0.41
N LEU A 449 -14.03 -5.02 1.65
CA LEU A 449 -13.63 -6.27 2.30
C LEU A 449 -14.23 -7.50 1.62
N ALA A 450 -15.46 -7.42 1.13
CA ALA A 450 -16.08 -8.48 0.35
C ALA A 450 -15.36 -8.71 -0.99
N THR A 451 -14.90 -7.67 -1.66
CA THR A 451 -14.09 -7.79 -2.90
C THR A 451 -12.75 -8.48 -2.64
N GLN A 452 -12.23 -8.45 -1.42
CA GLN A 452 -11.05 -9.24 -1.01
C GLN A 452 -11.35 -10.73 -0.78
N GLY A 453 -12.59 -11.17 -1.05
CA GLY A 453 -13.00 -12.57 -0.90
C GLY A 453 -13.35 -12.98 0.54
N LEU A 454 -13.55 -12.03 1.43
CA LEU A 454 -13.93 -12.29 2.82
C LEU A 454 -15.43 -12.06 3.06
N ASP A 455 -15.96 -12.73 4.08
CA ASP A 455 -17.30 -12.44 4.62
C ASP A 455 -17.18 -11.30 5.65
N PRO A 456 -17.63 -10.07 5.34
CA PRO A 456 -17.45 -8.94 6.24
C PRO A 456 -18.07 -9.15 7.62
N VAL A 457 -19.22 -9.82 7.71
CA VAL A 457 -19.89 -10.06 9.00
C VAL A 457 -19.03 -10.93 9.91
N LYS A 458 -18.47 -12.02 9.37
CA LYS A 458 -17.57 -12.90 10.13
C LYS A 458 -16.26 -12.23 10.51
N GLU A 459 -15.72 -11.38 9.64
CA GLU A 459 -14.48 -10.67 9.94
C GLU A 459 -14.69 -9.59 11.01
N PHE A 460 -15.78 -8.84 10.97
CA PHE A 460 -16.09 -7.85 12.01
C PHE A 460 -16.42 -8.50 13.36
N GLU A 461 -17.01 -9.69 13.39
CA GLU A 461 -17.19 -10.47 14.61
C GLU A 461 -15.85 -10.81 15.29
N LYS A 462 -14.81 -11.11 14.50
CA LYS A 462 -13.44 -11.31 15.01
C LYS A 462 -12.79 -9.99 15.43
N LEU A 463 -12.99 -8.92 14.65
CA LEU A 463 -12.39 -7.60 14.89
C LEU A 463 -12.82 -7.00 16.22
N VAL A 464 -14.06 -7.25 16.69
CA VAL A 464 -14.51 -6.83 18.03
C VAL A 464 -13.58 -7.32 19.14
N LYS A 465 -12.95 -8.49 18.96
CA LYS A 465 -12.01 -9.08 19.93
C LYS A 465 -10.57 -8.58 19.73
N ILE A 466 -10.15 -8.39 18.47
CA ILE A 466 -8.78 -8.00 18.10
C ILE A 466 -8.56 -6.50 18.32
N ALA A 467 -9.57 -5.70 18.01
CA ALA A 467 -9.52 -4.25 18.02
C ALA A 467 -10.77 -3.66 18.75
N PRO A 468 -10.88 -3.85 20.08
CA PRO A 468 -12.10 -3.54 20.84
C PRO A 468 -12.46 -2.06 20.91
N ASP A 469 -11.53 -1.18 20.58
CA ASP A 469 -11.71 0.28 20.51
C ASP A 469 -11.66 0.83 19.07
N MET A 470 -11.76 -0.02 18.06
CA MET A 470 -11.67 0.39 16.65
C MET A 470 -12.74 1.43 16.30
N GLY A 471 -13.97 1.24 16.76
CA GLY A 471 -15.06 2.18 16.52
C GLY A 471 -14.84 3.57 17.17
N GLU A 472 -14.04 3.67 18.23
CA GLU A 472 -13.72 4.96 18.84
C GLU A 472 -12.83 5.84 17.93
N ILE A 473 -12.09 5.22 17.03
CA ILE A 473 -11.22 5.89 16.05
C ILE A 473 -11.76 5.77 14.62
N THR A 474 -12.97 5.25 14.42
CA THR A 474 -13.66 5.23 13.13
C THR A 474 -14.56 6.45 13.02
N LEU A 475 -14.37 7.25 11.98
CA LEU A 475 -15.11 8.47 11.74
C LEU A 475 -16.34 8.24 10.86
N SER A 476 -16.20 7.40 9.84
CA SER A 476 -17.23 7.12 8.85
C SER A 476 -17.26 5.64 8.48
N VAL A 477 -18.39 5.21 7.96
CA VAL A 477 -18.56 3.92 7.30
C VAL A 477 -19.26 4.13 5.95
N HIS A 478 -18.79 3.45 4.90
CA HIS A 478 -19.53 3.27 3.65
C HIS A 478 -20.44 2.05 3.80
N ALA A 479 -21.74 2.34 3.85
CA ALA A 479 -22.74 1.38 4.30
C ALA A 479 -23.51 0.78 3.13
N ASN A 480 -22.79 0.14 2.22
CA ASN A 480 -23.38 -0.60 1.10
C ASN A 480 -23.74 -2.04 1.51
N ALA A 481 -24.57 -2.72 0.72
CA ALA A 481 -24.76 -4.16 0.89
C ALA A 481 -23.48 -4.88 0.46
N PRO A 482 -22.89 -5.73 1.32
CA PRO A 482 -21.64 -6.40 0.96
C PRO A 482 -21.76 -7.25 -0.32
N ASN A 483 -21.03 -6.88 -1.36
CA ASN A 483 -21.01 -7.54 -2.66
C ASN A 483 -19.57 -7.78 -3.12
N PRO A 484 -19.16 -9.04 -3.39
CA PRO A 484 -17.79 -9.33 -3.82
C PRO A 484 -17.45 -8.78 -5.21
N MET A 485 -18.42 -8.34 -5.99
CA MET A 485 -18.22 -7.78 -7.33
C MET A 485 -18.22 -6.24 -7.36
N HIS A 486 -18.18 -5.58 -6.20
CA HIS A 486 -18.18 -4.12 -6.07
C HIS A 486 -19.29 -3.43 -6.87
N ALA A 487 -20.52 -3.90 -6.67
CA ALA A 487 -21.67 -3.42 -7.44
C ALA A 487 -22.40 -2.25 -6.78
N HIS A 488 -22.07 -1.86 -5.55
CA HIS A 488 -22.74 -0.85 -4.72
C HIS A 488 -24.26 -1.02 -4.77
N GLU A 489 -24.73 -2.24 -4.47
CA GLU A 489 -26.15 -2.56 -4.54
C GLU A 489 -26.97 -1.73 -3.55
N PRO A 490 -28.21 -1.36 -3.92
CA PRO A 490 -29.08 -0.60 -3.04
C PRO A 490 -29.44 -1.39 -1.78
N LEU A 491 -29.50 -0.67 -0.66
CA LEU A 491 -29.90 -1.26 0.61
C LEU A 491 -31.39 -1.61 0.61
N GLU A 492 -31.69 -2.83 1.01
CA GLU A 492 -33.05 -3.31 1.15
C GLU A 492 -33.50 -3.29 2.62
N LEU A 493 -34.82 -3.04 2.85
CA LEU A 493 -35.40 -3.18 4.18
C LEU A 493 -35.19 -4.63 4.66
N GLY A 494 -34.78 -4.76 5.93
CA GLY A 494 -34.54 -6.05 6.53
C GLY A 494 -33.17 -6.68 6.23
N ASP A 495 -32.24 -5.97 5.58
CA ASP A 495 -30.87 -6.47 5.44
C ASP A 495 -30.16 -6.48 6.80
N ILE A 496 -30.20 -7.65 7.44
CA ILE A 496 -29.58 -7.87 8.74
C ILE A 496 -28.05 -7.79 8.66
N ARG A 497 -27.42 -8.03 7.50
CA ARG A 497 -25.95 -8.01 7.36
C ARG A 497 -25.41 -6.62 7.62
N VAL A 498 -25.99 -5.61 6.97
CA VAL A 498 -25.59 -4.21 7.15
C VAL A 498 -25.80 -3.76 8.60
N TYR A 499 -26.93 -4.13 9.20
CA TYR A 499 -27.17 -3.79 10.60
C TYR A 499 -26.18 -4.49 11.56
N LYS A 500 -25.85 -5.77 11.33
CA LYS A 500 -24.83 -6.49 12.11
C LYS A 500 -23.47 -5.81 12.06
N LEU A 501 -23.04 -5.36 10.88
CA LEU A 501 -21.77 -4.65 10.72
C LEU A 501 -21.78 -3.32 11.49
N LEU A 502 -22.83 -2.52 11.37
CA LEU A 502 -23.02 -1.30 12.17
C LEU A 502 -23.05 -1.59 13.68
N TYR A 503 -23.69 -2.68 14.09
CA TYR A 503 -23.76 -3.09 15.48
C TYR A 503 -22.39 -3.48 16.02
N TYR A 504 -21.59 -4.27 15.30
CA TYR A 504 -20.22 -4.60 15.68
C TYR A 504 -19.34 -3.35 15.79
N MET A 505 -19.47 -2.42 14.84
CA MET A 505 -18.78 -1.13 14.93
C MET A 505 -19.18 -0.36 16.19
N ARG A 506 -20.46 -0.34 16.51
CA ARG A 506 -20.98 0.28 17.73
C ARG A 506 -20.45 -0.39 19.01
N GLN A 507 -20.29 -1.71 19.01
CA GLN A 507 -19.70 -2.43 20.14
C GLN A 507 -18.26 -1.98 20.40
N THR A 508 -17.50 -1.65 19.37
CA THR A 508 -16.13 -1.13 19.47
C THR A 508 -16.07 0.39 19.67
N GLY A 509 -17.20 1.07 19.87
CA GLY A 509 -17.27 2.48 20.23
C GLY A 509 -17.72 3.45 19.17
N PHE A 510 -18.04 3.00 17.95
CA PHE A 510 -18.48 3.86 16.86
C PHE A 510 -19.73 4.69 17.23
N GLY A 511 -19.64 6.01 17.06
CA GLY A 511 -20.69 6.95 17.39
C GLY A 511 -21.00 7.12 18.89
N LYS A 512 -20.21 6.50 19.80
CA LYS A 512 -20.44 6.66 21.25
C LYS A 512 -19.82 7.94 21.83
N LYS A 513 -18.61 8.26 21.40
CA LYS A 513 -17.86 9.43 21.90
C LYS A 513 -17.80 10.58 20.90
N THR A 514 -17.80 10.25 19.63
CA THR A 514 -17.59 11.20 18.54
C THR A 514 -18.76 11.13 17.58
N LYS A 515 -19.12 12.25 16.99
CA LYS A 515 -20.07 12.31 15.87
C LYS A 515 -19.48 11.55 14.70
N SER A 516 -20.25 10.59 14.16
CA SER A 516 -19.83 9.70 13.10
C SER A 516 -20.78 9.75 11.90
N TYR A 517 -20.28 9.31 10.76
CA TYR A 517 -21.02 9.35 9.50
C TYR A 517 -21.31 7.93 9.02
N ILE A 518 -22.49 7.75 8.45
CA ILE A 518 -22.91 6.51 7.79
C ILE A 518 -23.32 6.91 6.39
N ILE A 519 -22.48 6.58 5.42
CA ILE A 519 -22.58 7.05 4.05
C ILE A 519 -22.98 5.88 3.16
N TYR A 520 -23.96 6.09 2.32
CA TYR A 520 -24.30 5.17 1.25
C TYR A 520 -23.53 5.60 -0.01
N GLU A 521 -22.69 4.72 -0.53
CA GLU A 521 -22.09 4.89 -1.82
C GLU A 521 -23.05 4.46 -2.94
N ARG A 522 -22.95 5.12 -4.07
CA ARG A 522 -23.85 4.89 -5.17
C ARG A 522 -23.64 3.52 -5.82
N GLY A 523 -24.75 2.80 -6.07
CA GLY A 523 -24.82 1.57 -6.85
C GLY A 523 -25.67 1.70 -8.12
N GLY A 524 -25.69 0.65 -8.92
CA GLY A 524 -26.21 0.58 -10.28
C GLY A 524 -27.73 0.68 -10.48
N ALA A 525 -28.54 0.89 -9.45
CA ALA A 525 -29.99 0.90 -9.57
C ALA A 525 -30.57 2.29 -9.88
N LYS A 526 -31.82 2.34 -10.37
CA LYS A 526 -32.59 3.57 -10.50
C LYS A 526 -32.82 4.19 -9.12
N ASP A 527 -32.24 5.37 -8.86
CA ASP A 527 -32.30 6.11 -7.61
C ASP A 527 -32.20 5.26 -6.33
N PRO A 528 -31.03 4.65 -6.07
CA PRO A 528 -30.82 3.85 -4.87
C PRO A 528 -30.81 4.69 -3.59
N TYR A 529 -30.57 5.98 -3.69
CA TYR A 529 -30.31 6.87 -2.56
C TYR A 529 -31.48 7.01 -1.61
N GLN A 530 -32.69 7.24 -2.13
CA GLN A 530 -33.84 7.48 -1.29
C GLN A 530 -34.17 6.27 -0.42
N LYS A 531 -34.16 5.08 -1.02
CA LYS A 531 -34.38 3.82 -0.34
C LYS A 531 -33.27 3.54 0.66
N ALA A 532 -32.02 3.65 0.23
CA ALA A 532 -30.85 3.43 1.08
C ALA A 532 -30.83 4.38 2.29
N VAL A 533 -31.08 5.67 2.10
CA VAL A 533 -31.15 6.65 3.19
C VAL A 533 -32.27 6.30 4.19
N ALA A 534 -33.43 5.85 3.72
CA ALA A 534 -34.52 5.42 4.59
C ALA A 534 -34.14 4.21 5.45
N VAL A 535 -33.50 3.20 4.82
CA VAL A 535 -33.00 2.00 5.52
C VAL A 535 -31.94 2.38 6.56
N LEU A 536 -30.97 3.21 6.19
CA LEU A 536 -29.92 3.64 7.11
C LEU A 536 -30.46 4.46 8.29
N ARG A 537 -31.49 5.27 8.09
CA ARG A 537 -32.17 5.98 9.18
C ARG A 537 -32.84 5.03 10.17
N LEU A 538 -33.50 3.97 9.68
CA LEU A 538 -34.06 2.92 10.54
C LEU A 538 -32.95 2.17 11.28
N ALA A 539 -31.87 1.86 10.60
CA ALA A 539 -30.70 1.25 11.22
C ALA A 539 -30.12 2.12 12.34
N VAL A 540 -29.92 3.42 12.08
CA VAL A 540 -29.44 4.39 13.08
C VAL A 540 -30.36 4.47 14.28
N LYS A 541 -31.68 4.53 14.07
CA LYS A 541 -32.69 4.59 15.15
C LYS A 541 -32.62 3.38 16.09
N SER A 542 -32.34 2.20 15.53
CA SER A 542 -32.14 0.96 16.28
C SER A 542 -30.76 0.92 16.94
N LEU A 543 -29.71 1.37 16.23
CA LEU A 543 -28.33 1.41 16.69
C LEU A 543 -28.15 2.36 17.89
N GLU A 544 -28.80 3.52 17.90
CA GLU A 544 -28.77 4.48 19.02
C GLU A 544 -29.35 3.89 20.32
N LYS A 545 -30.23 2.92 20.19
CA LYS A 545 -30.84 2.19 21.31
C LYS A 545 -30.07 0.90 21.68
N ASP A 546 -28.93 0.66 21.03
CA ASP A 546 -28.13 -0.56 21.18
C ASP A 546 -28.94 -1.86 20.99
N ILE A 547 -29.96 -1.86 20.09
CA ILE A 547 -30.82 -3.02 19.82
C ILE A 547 -29.95 -4.15 19.21
N HIS A 548 -30.04 -5.34 19.81
CA HIS A 548 -29.34 -6.49 19.28
C HIS A 548 -29.89 -6.89 17.90
N PRO A 549 -29.06 -7.35 16.93
CA PRO A 549 -29.52 -7.72 15.58
C PRO A 549 -30.66 -8.75 15.53
N ASN A 550 -30.79 -9.59 16.55
CA ASN A 550 -31.88 -10.58 16.64
C ASN A 550 -33.18 -10.00 17.25
N GLU A 551 -33.15 -8.75 17.71
CA GLU A 551 -34.26 -8.07 18.39
C GLU A 551 -34.71 -6.82 17.60
N LEU A 552 -34.38 -6.76 16.32
CA LEU A 552 -34.76 -5.64 15.47
C LEU A 552 -36.29 -5.53 15.38
N PRO A 553 -36.82 -4.30 15.45
CA PRO A 553 -38.26 -4.08 15.38
C PRO A 553 -38.82 -4.42 13.99
N GLU A 554 -40.08 -4.81 13.94
CA GLU A 554 -40.80 -5.17 12.70
C GLU A 554 -40.70 -4.09 11.62
N GLU A 555 -40.62 -2.82 12.03
CA GLU A 555 -40.44 -1.67 11.13
C GLU A 555 -39.16 -1.78 10.30
N TYR A 556 -38.10 -2.38 10.87
CA TYR A 556 -36.81 -2.59 10.14
C TYR A 556 -36.99 -3.56 8.97
N PHE A 557 -37.89 -4.50 9.07
CA PHE A 557 -38.23 -5.48 8.04
C PHE A 557 -39.34 -4.99 7.09
N GLY A 558 -39.77 -3.75 7.21
CA GLY A 558 -40.88 -3.25 6.42
C GLY A 558 -42.23 -3.79 6.85
N MET A 559 -42.29 -4.57 7.93
CA MET A 559 -43.51 -5.06 8.53
C MET A 559 -44.04 -3.97 9.46
N LYS A 560 -45.24 -3.49 9.19
CA LYS A 560 -45.87 -2.40 9.97
C LYS A 560 -47.16 -2.90 10.60
N GLY A 561 -47.38 -2.50 11.83
CA GLY A 561 -48.67 -2.72 12.48
C GLY A 561 -49.80 -2.00 11.72
N PRO A 562 -51.06 -2.46 11.84
CA PRO A 562 -52.13 -2.15 10.90
C PRO A 562 -52.52 -0.66 10.76
N VAL A 563 -52.05 0.21 11.64
CA VAL A 563 -52.41 1.66 11.56
C VAL A 563 -51.20 2.53 11.18
N ALA A 564 -50.00 2.19 11.66
CA ALA A 564 -48.78 2.97 11.36
C ALA A 564 -48.29 2.75 9.93
N GLY A 565 -48.52 1.57 9.37
CA GLY A 565 -48.09 1.18 8.04
C GLY A 565 -48.70 2.00 6.92
N ASP A 566 -49.99 2.32 7.03
CA ASP A 566 -50.69 3.07 6.00
C ASP A 566 -50.30 4.55 5.97
N ILE A 567 -50.10 5.18 7.12
CA ILE A 567 -49.69 6.59 7.22
C ILE A 567 -48.26 6.78 6.69
N GLU A 568 -47.35 5.92 7.05
CA GLU A 568 -45.95 6.01 6.58
C GLU A 568 -45.86 5.67 5.08
N ARG A 569 -46.60 4.66 4.61
CA ARG A 569 -46.69 4.32 3.19
C ARG A 569 -47.32 5.48 2.39
N GLN A 570 -48.33 6.14 2.93
CA GLN A 570 -48.90 7.34 2.32
C GLN A 570 -47.92 8.51 2.34
N LYS A 571 -47.18 8.72 3.45
CA LYS A 571 -46.11 9.72 3.51
C LYS A 571 -44.99 9.40 2.51
N GLN A 572 -44.63 8.13 2.35
CA GLN A 572 -43.65 7.71 1.37
C GLN A 572 -44.14 7.99 -0.06
N ILE A 573 -45.40 7.60 -0.36
CA ILE A 573 -46.04 7.85 -1.67
C ILE A 573 -46.12 9.35 -1.94
N ILE A 574 -46.52 10.14 -0.96
CA ILE A 574 -46.59 11.61 -1.08
C ILE A 574 -45.20 12.20 -1.25
N SER A 575 -44.20 11.71 -0.50
CA SER A 575 -42.80 12.11 -0.66
C SER A 575 -42.28 11.77 -2.06
N ASP A 576 -42.55 10.54 -2.52
CA ASP A 576 -42.09 10.07 -3.83
C ASP A 576 -42.76 10.87 -4.98
N HIS A 577 -44.02 11.28 -4.84
CA HIS A 577 -44.71 12.05 -5.86
C HIS A 577 -44.62 13.58 -5.70
N ALA A 578 -44.50 14.09 -4.47
CA ALA A 578 -44.48 15.54 -4.25
C ALA A 578 -43.05 16.13 -4.25
N GLN A 579 -42.05 15.35 -3.98
CA GLN A 579 -40.67 15.82 -3.86
C GLN A 579 -39.77 15.45 -5.06
N ASP A 580 -40.33 14.84 -6.09
CA ASP A 580 -39.56 14.44 -7.26
C ASP A 580 -40.06 15.01 -8.59
N PRO A 581 -40.16 16.36 -8.72
CA PRO A 581 -40.41 16.98 -10.02
C PRO A 581 -39.27 16.79 -11.01
N LEU A 582 -38.11 16.28 -10.52
CA LEU A 582 -36.91 15.99 -11.32
C LEU A 582 -36.80 14.52 -11.68
N LYS A 583 -37.70 13.64 -11.18
CA LYS A 583 -37.61 12.20 -11.39
C LYS A 583 -37.57 11.81 -12.86
N ASP A 584 -38.45 12.41 -13.66
CA ASP A 584 -38.47 12.18 -15.10
C ASP A 584 -37.29 12.79 -15.85
N LEU A 585 -36.63 13.80 -15.27
CA LEU A 585 -35.41 14.42 -15.81
C LEU A 585 -34.16 13.65 -15.44
N MET A 586 -34.22 12.87 -14.35
CA MET A 586 -33.08 12.12 -13.81
C MET A 586 -33.18 10.59 -14.06
N GLU A 587 -34.32 10.09 -14.52
CA GLU A 587 -34.53 8.69 -14.87
C GLU A 587 -33.93 8.32 -16.25
N MET A 588 -32.67 8.61 -16.45
CA MET A 588 -31.89 7.73 -17.29
C MET A 588 -31.32 6.65 -16.39
N SER A 589 -31.78 5.43 -16.52
CA SER A 589 -31.32 4.31 -15.73
C SER A 589 -29.84 4.05 -15.96
N GLU A 590 -29.11 3.63 -14.95
CA GLU A 590 -27.74 3.13 -15.14
C GLU A 590 -27.68 1.89 -16.04
N GLU A 591 -28.77 1.12 -16.13
CA GLU A 591 -28.91 0.06 -17.13
C GLU A 591 -28.94 0.62 -18.54
N ASP A 592 -29.59 1.74 -18.77
CA ASP A 592 -29.54 2.44 -20.08
C ASP A 592 -28.11 2.95 -20.34
N TRP A 593 -27.36 3.25 -19.30
CA TRP A 593 -26.01 3.71 -19.42
C TRP A 593 -24.99 2.58 -19.60
N THR A 594 -25.05 1.51 -18.82
CA THR A 594 -24.18 0.33 -18.99
C THR A 594 -24.53 -0.44 -20.27
N MET A 595 -25.80 -0.53 -20.62
CA MET A 595 -26.24 -1.13 -21.90
C MET A 595 -25.85 -0.26 -23.10
N LEU A 596 -25.89 1.05 -22.98
CA LEU A 596 -25.42 1.98 -24.01
C LEU A 596 -23.93 1.88 -24.25
N SER A 597 -23.14 1.92 -23.18
CA SER A 597 -21.69 1.78 -23.30
C SER A 597 -21.29 0.39 -23.82
N GLN A 598 -21.98 -0.66 -23.41
CA GLN A 598 -21.75 -2.03 -23.89
C GLN A 598 -22.24 -2.24 -25.33
N ALA A 599 -23.39 -1.71 -25.69
CA ALA A 599 -23.91 -1.85 -27.06
C ALA A 599 -23.08 -1.03 -28.07
N ALA A 600 -22.62 0.16 -27.70
CA ALA A 600 -21.77 0.98 -28.54
C ALA A 600 -20.33 0.45 -28.59
N MET A 601 -19.80 -0.07 -27.49
CA MET A 601 -18.50 -0.74 -27.46
C MET A 601 -18.51 -2.07 -28.22
N LYS A 602 -19.57 -2.87 -28.14
CA LYS A 602 -19.74 -4.09 -28.95
C LYS A 602 -19.76 -3.79 -30.44
N LYS A 603 -20.18 -2.58 -30.83
CA LYS A 603 -20.17 -2.12 -32.23
C LYS A 603 -18.85 -1.42 -32.62
N GLY A 604 -17.89 -1.36 -31.74
CA GLY A 604 -16.57 -0.73 -31.98
C GLY A 604 -16.62 0.77 -32.28
N LYS A 605 -17.70 1.45 -31.88
CA LYS A 605 -17.86 2.90 -32.11
C LYS A 605 -17.27 3.72 -30.98
N LYS A 606 -16.54 4.76 -31.32
CA LYS A 606 -16.10 5.76 -30.36
C LYS A 606 -17.28 6.61 -29.87
N PRO A 607 -17.24 7.20 -28.65
CA PRO A 607 -18.30 8.01 -28.07
C PRO A 607 -18.82 9.12 -29.02
N GLU A 608 -17.91 9.76 -29.77
CA GLU A 608 -18.22 10.83 -30.71
C GLU A 608 -19.01 10.35 -31.96
N GLN A 609 -19.09 9.06 -32.17
CA GLN A 609 -19.75 8.40 -33.32
C GLN A 609 -21.12 7.83 -32.94
N TRP A 610 -21.55 7.98 -31.71
CA TRP A 610 -22.83 7.46 -31.23
C TRP A 610 -23.99 8.32 -31.72
N LYS A 611 -24.98 7.66 -32.34
CA LYS A 611 -26.18 8.34 -32.81
C LYS A 611 -27.25 8.32 -31.71
N ARG A 612 -28.09 9.37 -31.67
CA ARG A 612 -29.16 9.51 -30.69
C ARG A 612 -30.11 8.29 -30.61
N ALA A 613 -30.24 7.51 -31.68
CA ALA A 613 -31.00 6.25 -31.71
C ALA A 613 -30.29 5.06 -31.05
N GLU A 614 -28.99 5.17 -30.74
CA GLU A 614 -28.20 4.17 -30.03
C GLU A 614 -28.20 4.42 -28.52
N PHE A 615 -28.93 5.47 -28.13
CA PHE A 615 -29.24 5.86 -26.77
C PHE A 615 -30.66 5.47 -26.34
N ARG A 616 -31.28 4.51 -27.03
CA ARG A 616 -32.61 3.97 -26.67
C ARG A 616 -32.54 2.46 -26.49
#